data_2d17cc22452c98bf2b4c42082c5581bb
#
_entry.id   2d17cc22452c98bf2b4c42082c5581bb
#
_cell.length_a   1.000
_cell.length_b   1.000
_cell.length_c   1.000
_cell.angle_alpha   90.00
_cell.angle_beta   90.00
_cell.angle_gamma   90.00
#
_symmetry.space_group_name_H-M   'P 1'
#
loop_
_entity.id
_entity.type
_entity.pdbx_description
1 polymer ?
#
loop_
_entity_poly.entity_id
_entity_poly.type
_entity_poly.pdbx_seq_one_letter_code
_entity_poly.pdbx_strand_id
1 'polypeptide(L)'
;MKQTKKASTPQNTQDAIAMLMEDHKKVRKLFKEFEKLKESSDSNDKKSELVTQICNELTIHAQIEEEIFYPAVRDAIDEDDLMDEAEEEHLSAKDLIAQLEDMQPGDDHYDAKVTVLGEYVDHHIYEEQEQMFPKVKRAKVDTAILGVQMMQLKNELQGTMGMEESEMRGKSPRKEQAKPAHR
;
A
#
# COMPACT_ATOMS: atom_id res chain seq x y z
N MET A 1 10.61 -26.42 46.13
CA MET A 1 9.87 -25.33 45.45
C MET A 1 10.48 -25.12 44.05
N LYS A 2 9.86 -25.63 43.01
CA LYS A 2 10.30 -25.45 41.61
C LYS A 2 9.59 -24.25 41.04
N GLN A 3 10.33 -23.17 40.75
CA GLN A 3 9.83 -22.02 40.01
C GLN A 3 9.71 -22.41 38.52
N THR A 4 8.51 -22.46 38.03
CA THR A 4 8.23 -22.57 36.61
C THR A 4 8.54 -21.23 35.93
N LYS A 5 9.61 -21.18 35.16
CA LYS A 5 9.88 -20.08 34.21
C LYS A 5 8.79 -20.05 33.16
N LYS A 6 7.96 -18.99 33.20
CA LYS A 6 7.03 -18.66 32.14
C LYS A 6 7.86 -18.25 30.90
N ALA A 7 7.84 -19.09 29.90
CA ALA A 7 8.46 -18.78 28.62
C ALA A 7 7.68 -17.62 28.00
N SER A 8 8.28 -16.45 27.96
CA SER A 8 7.80 -15.33 27.13
C SER A 8 8.19 -15.61 25.69
N THR A 9 7.24 -16.03 24.90
CA THR A 9 7.34 -15.95 23.44
C THR A 9 7.56 -14.47 23.09
N PRO A 10 8.55 -14.10 22.28
CA PRO A 10 8.60 -12.75 21.72
C PRO A 10 7.51 -12.67 20.66
N GLN A 11 6.34 -12.23 21.04
CA GLN A 11 5.36 -11.72 20.09
C GLN A 11 5.95 -10.40 19.59
N ASN A 12 6.42 -10.39 18.35
CA ASN A 12 6.66 -9.19 17.59
C ASN A 12 5.27 -8.62 17.21
N THR A 13 4.54 -8.17 18.23
CA THR A 13 3.28 -7.44 18.05
C THR A 13 3.65 -6.05 17.60
N GLN A 14 3.70 -5.86 16.30
CA GLN A 14 3.93 -4.57 15.72
C GLN A 14 2.69 -3.72 16.03
N ASP A 15 2.89 -2.60 16.71
CA ASP A 15 1.86 -1.60 16.99
C ASP A 15 1.27 -1.07 15.68
N ALA A 16 -0.07 -0.87 15.62
CA ALA A 16 -0.76 -0.43 14.41
C ALA A 16 -0.15 0.84 13.81
N ILE A 17 0.08 1.87 14.62
CA ILE A 17 0.68 3.12 14.16
C ILE A 17 2.10 2.89 13.64
N ALA A 18 2.89 2.06 14.33
CA ALA A 18 4.24 1.75 13.88
C ALA A 18 4.23 1.01 12.52
N MET A 19 3.25 0.13 12.29
CA MET A 19 3.07 -0.58 11.03
C MET A 19 2.69 0.39 9.91
N LEU A 20 1.71 1.27 10.12
CA LEU A 20 1.31 2.29 9.15
C LEU A 20 2.48 3.23 8.80
N MET A 21 3.24 3.67 9.80
CA MET A 21 4.43 4.51 9.57
C MET A 21 5.51 3.81 8.73
N GLU A 22 5.70 2.49 8.86
CA GLU A 22 6.64 1.74 8.01
C GLU A 22 6.10 1.62 6.57
N ASP A 23 4.79 1.44 6.38
CA ASP A 23 4.17 1.44 5.07
C ASP A 23 4.30 2.81 4.38
N HIS A 24 4.04 3.89 5.10
CA HIS A 24 4.26 5.27 4.62
C HIS A 24 5.70 5.49 4.13
N LYS A 25 6.66 5.04 4.92
CA LYS A 25 8.07 5.14 4.56
C LYS A 25 8.42 4.33 3.31
N LYS A 26 7.84 3.13 3.21
CA LYS A 26 8.02 2.25 2.05
C LYS A 26 7.48 2.89 0.79
N VAL A 27 6.23 3.37 0.80
CA VAL A 27 5.59 3.95 -0.38
C VAL A 27 6.26 5.26 -0.81
N ARG A 28 6.65 6.12 0.12
CA ARG A 28 7.44 7.33 -0.17
C ARG A 28 8.79 7.00 -0.84
N LYS A 29 9.41 5.89 -0.47
CA LYS A 29 10.64 5.42 -1.12
C LYS A 29 10.37 4.99 -2.56
N LEU A 30 9.29 4.24 -2.80
CA LEU A 30 8.90 3.79 -4.15
C LEU A 30 8.62 4.99 -5.07
N PHE A 31 7.89 6.00 -4.62
CA PHE A 31 7.68 7.23 -5.40
C PHE A 31 9.00 7.96 -5.71
N LYS A 32 9.93 8.03 -4.77
CA LYS A 32 11.27 8.61 -5.01
C LYS A 32 12.09 7.80 -6.04
N GLU A 33 11.90 6.49 -6.08
CA GLU A 33 12.52 5.63 -7.10
C GLU A 33 11.88 5.88 -8.47
N PHE A 34 10.55 6.05 -8.53
CA PHE A 34 9.85 6.40 -9.76
C PHE A 34 10.31 7.74 -10.35
N GLU A 35 10.45 8.77 -9.52
CA GLU A 35 10.94 10.09 -9.98
C GLU A 35 12.32 10.01 -10.63
N LYS A 36 13.20 9.13 -10.14
CA LYS A 36 14.51 8.90 -10.78
C LYS A 36 14.40 8.15 -12.11
N LEU A 37 13.42 7.26 -12.26
CA LEU A 37 13.21 6.52 -13.50
C LEU A 37 12.54 7.36 -14.59
N LYS A 38 11.82 8.43 -14.26
CA LYS A 38 11.16 9.32 -15.24
C LYS A 38 12.14 9.89 -16.25
N GLU A 39 13.37 10.19 -15.83
CA GLU A 39 14.41 10.80 -16.67
C GLU A 39 15.14 9.79 -17.57
N SER A 40 14.88 8.49 -17.42
CA SER A 40 15.57 7.42 -18.13
C SER A 40 14.75 6.88 -19.30
N SER A 41 15.25 6.97 -20.52
CA SER A 41 14.56 6.55 -21.74
C SER A 41 14.37 5.03 -21.91
N ASP A 42 15.14 4.20 -21.19
CA ASP A 42 15.16 2.73 -21.35
C ASP A 42 14.50 1.99 -20.18
N SER A 43 13.49 2.61 -19.53
CA SER A 43 12.99 2.16 -18.23
C SER A 43 11.52 1.73 -18.20
N ASN A 44 10.83 1.57 -19.34
CA ASN A 44 9.39 1.30 -19.36
C ASN A 44 8.99 0.04 -18.56
N ASP A 45 9.70 -1.07 -18.71
CA ASP A 45 9.42 -2.30 -17.94
C ASP A 45 9.61 -2.05 -16.43
N LYS A 46 10.69 -1.35 -16.06
CA LYS A 46 10.96 -1.01 -14.65
C LYS A 46 9.96 -0.02 -14.09
N LYS A 47 9.50 0.95 -14.90
CA LYS A 47 8.42 1.87 -14.50
C LYS A 47 7.13 1.10 -14.25
N SER A 48 6.75 0.19 -15.14
CA SER A 48 5.56 -0.64 -14.99
C SER A 48 5.62 -1.48 -13.73
N GLU A 49 6.72 -2.21 -13.50
CA GLU A 49 6.90 -3.02 -12.29
C GLU A 49 6.82 -2.17 -11.01
N LEU A 50 7.46 -1.00 -11.02
CA LEU A 50 7.47 -0.11 -9.86
C LEU A 50 6.10 0.50 -9.59
N VAL A 51 5.36 0.92 -10.62
CA VAL A 51 3.99 1.46 -10.46
C VAL A 51 3.03 0.37 -10.00
N THR A 52 3.12 -0.84 -10.54
CA THR A 52 2.34 -1.99 -10.03
C THR A 52 2.61 -2.22 -8.53
N GLN A 53 3.88 -2.15 -8.12
CA GLN A 53 4.23 -2.28 -6.70
C GLN A 53 3.65 -1.13 -5.87
N ILE A 54 3.71 0.12 -6.34
CA ILE A 54 3.10 1.28 -5.67
C ILE A 54 1.59 1.07 -5.50
N CYS A 55 0.89 0.71 -6.57
CA CYS A 55 -0.56 0.48 -6.54
C CYS A 55 -0.94 -0.63 -5.55
N ASN A 56 -0.23 -1.75 -5.57
CA ASN A 56 -0.48 -2.88 -4.66
C ASN A 56 -0.26 -2.49 -3.18
N GLU A 57 0.84 -1.78 -2.87
CA GLU A 57 1.11 -1.33 -1.50
C GLU A 57 0.05 -0.36 -1.00
N LEU A 58 -0.37 0.60 -1.84
CA LEU A 58 -1.41 1.57 -1.49
C LEU A 58 -2.77 0.92 -1.31
N THR A 59 -3.14 -0.04 -2.18
CA THR A 59 -4.41 -0.75 -2.08
C THR A 59 -4.49 -1.56 -0.78
N ILE A 60 -3.43 -2.30 -0.43
CA ILE A 60 -3.37 -3.05 0.82
C ILE A 60 -3.41 -2.10 2.03
N HIS A 61 -2.65 -1.02 1.98
CA HIS A 61 -2.57 -0.03 3.05
C HIS A 61 -3.94 0.60 3.31
N ALA A 62 -4.60 1.14 2.29
CA ALA A 62 -5.93 1.71 2.42
C ALA A 62 -6.95 0.70 2.96
N GLN A 63 -6.89 -0.55 2.52
CA GLN A 63 -7.84 -1.57 2.95
C GLN A 63 -7.67 -1.93 4.44
N ILE A 64 -6.45 -2.07 4.95
CA ILE A 64 -6.24 -2.34 6.39
C ILE A 64 -6.67 -1.17 7.27
N GLU A 65 -6.58 0.05 6.78
CA GLU A 65 -7.08 1.25 7.49
C GLU A 65 -8.60 1.30 7.48
N GLU A 66 -9.22 1.18 6.33
CA GLU A 66 -10.67 1.26 6.17
C GLU A 66 -11.42 0.13 6.89
N GLU A 67 -10.87 -1.08 6.92
CA GLU A 67 -11.53 -2.24 7.53
C GLU A 67 -11.25 -2.36 9.04
N ILE A 68 -10.11 -1.88 9.53
CA ILE A 68 -9.69 -2.14 10.91
C ILE A 68 -9.34 -0.85 11.67
N PHE A 69 -8.45 -0.02 11.13
CA PHE A 69 -7.90 1.11 11.88
C PHE A 69 -8.93 2.24 12.04
N TYR A 70 -9.50 2.73 10.95
CA TYR A 70 -10.45 3.86 11.00
C TYR A 70 -11.70 3.54 11.80
N PRO A 71 -12.37 2.38 11.64
CA PRO A 71 -13.51 2.05 12.49
C PRO A 71 -13.19 2.00 13.99
N ALA A 72 -11.97 1.56 14.34
CA ALA A 72 -11.56 1.46 15.74
C ALA A 72 -11.18 2.79 16.37
N VAL A 73 -10.76 3.77 15.57
CA VAL A 73 -10.28 5.05 16.10
C VAL A 73 -11.31 6.18 15.96
N ARG A 74 -12.27 6.10 15.03
CA ARG A 74 -13.28 7.12 14.76
C ARG A 74 -13.99 7.59 16.05
N ASP A 75 -14.61 6.67 16.77
CA ASP A 75 -15.32 6.96 18.03
C ASP A 75 -14.36 7.43 19.15
N ALA A 76 -13.10 7.01 19.10
CA ALA A 76 -12.15 7.28 20.16
C ALA A 76 -11.52 8.66 20.08
N ILE A 77 -11.39 9.25 18.87
CA ILE A 77 -10.74 10.55 18.69
C ILE A 77 -11.74 11.70 18.55
N ASP A 78 -13.03 11.42 18.30
CA ASP A 78 -14.12 12.40 18.16
C ASP A 78 -13.79 13.54 17.16
N GLU A 79 -13.32 13.12 15.95
CA GLU A 79 -12.86 14.01 14.88
C GLU A 79 -13.41 13.54 13.53
N ASP A 80 -14.75 13.63 13.37
CA ASP A 80 -15.43 13.13 12.18
C ASP A 80 -14.91 13.77 10.89
N ASP A 81 -14.70 15.08 10.88
CA ASP A 81 -14.20 15.79 9.68
C ASP A 81 -12.85 15.24 9.21
N LEU A 82 -11.92 14.97 10.14
CA LEU A 82 -10.60 14.40 9.82
C LEU A 82 -10.70 12.98 9.28
N MET A 83 -11.63 12.19 9.81
CA MET A 83 -11.86 10.82 9.35
C MET A 83 -12.53 10.79 7.98
N ASP A 84 -13.50 11.66 7.75
CA ASP A 84 -14.20 11.77 6.47
C ASP A 84 -13.26 12.28 5.36
N GLU A 85 -12.35 13.22 5.67
CA GLU A 85 -11.32 13.70 4.76
C GLU A 85 -10.37 12.56 4.34
N ALA A 86 -9.89 11.77 5.29
CA ALA A 86 -9.02 10.61 5.01
C ALA A 86 -9.71 9.58 4.10
N GLU A 87 -11.01 9.30 4.30
CA GLU A 87 -11.79 8.40 3.46
C GLU A 87 -11.94 8.94 2.02
N GLU A 88 -12.20 10.24 1.84
CA GLU A 88 -12.29 10.89 0.52
C GLU A 88 -10.94 10.94 -0.21
N GLU A 89 -9.83 11.12 0.52
CA GLU A 89 -8.48 11.03 -0.04
C GLU A 89 -8.17 9.61 -0.54
N HIS A 90 -8.59 8.58 0.20
CA HIS A 90 -8.50 7.18 -0.25
C HIS A 90 -9.31 6.93 -1.52
N LEU A 91 -10.53 7.45 -1.63
CA LEU A 91 -11.33 7.32 -2.85
C LEU A 91 -10.63 7.97 -4.05
N SER A 92 -10.05 9.15 -3.86
CA SER A 92 -9.29 9.86 -4.89
C SER A 92 -8.04 9.08 -5.33
N ALA A 93 -7.31 8.49 -4.37
CA ALA A 93 -6.15 7.66 -4.66
C ALA A 93 -6.55 6.37 -5.42
N LYS A 94 -7.62 5.70 -5.02
CA LYS A 94 -8.16 4.50 -5.69
C LYS A 94 -8.57 4.78 -7.13
N ASP A 95 -9.17 5.93 -7.41
CA ASP A 95 -9.52 6.33 -8.79
C ASP A 95 -8.27 6.49 -9.66
N LEU A 96 -7.21 7.13 -9.14
CA LEU A 96 -5.94 7.24 -9.85
C LEU A 96 -5.25 5.88 -10.04
N ILE A 97 -5.30 4.99 -9.05
CA ILE A 97 -4.78 3.62 -9.14
C ILE A 97 -5.49 2.87 -10.25
N ALA A 98 -6.83 2.87 -10.28
CA ALA A 98 -7.61 2.21 -11.33
C ALA A 98 -7.27 2.72 -12.73
N GLN A 99 -7.07 4.04 -12.88
CA GLN A 99 -6.63 4.60 -14.16
C GLN A 99 -5.23 4.15 -14.56
N LEU A 100 -4.29 4.04 -13.61
CA LEU A 100 -2.92 3.60 -13.86
C LEU A 100 -2.83 2.11 -14.21
N GLU A 101 -3.71 1.27 -13.66
CA GLU A 101 -3.81 -0.16 -13.99
C GLU A 101 -4.20 -0.40 -15.46
N ASP A 102 -4.98 0.50 -16.05
CA ASP A 102 -5.39 0.47 -17.46
C ASP A 102 -4.36 1.10 -18.41
N MET A 103 -3.27 1.68 -17.89
CA MET A 103 -2.27 2.42 -18.67
C MET A 103 -0.92 1.69 -18.75
N GLN A 104 -0.10 2.12 -19.71
CA GLN A 104 1.27 1.64 -19.88
C GLN A 104 2.28 2.81 -19.82
N PRO A 105 3.50 2.56 -19.34
CA PRO A 105 4.57 3.56 -19.43
C PRO A 105 4.78 4.00 -20.87
N GLY A 106 4.70 5.32 -21.08
CA GLY A 106 4.74 5.94 -22.42
C GLY A 106 3.40 6.40 -22.93
N ASP A 107 2.29 6.04 -22.32
CA ASP A 107 0.99 6.63 -22.59
C ASP A 107 0.95 8.09 -22.15
N ASP A 108 0.13 8.88 -22.84
CA ASP A 108 -0.07 10.29 -22.51
C ASP A 108 -0.53 10.43 -21.05
N HIS A 109 0.15 11.28 -20.29
CA HIS A 109 -0.12 11.56 -18.88
C HIS A 109 0.21 10.43 -17.88
N TYR A 110 0.77 9.28 -18.29
CA TYR A 110 1.12 8.20 -17.36
C TYR A 110 2.01 8.70 -16.20
N ASP A 111 3.17 9.27 -16.55
CA ASP A 111 4.13 9.77 -15.54
C ASP A 111 3.51 10.90 -14.68
N ALA A 112 2.67 11.75 -15.27
CA ALA A 112 1.96 12.82 -14.56
C ALA A 112 0.96 12.27 -13.53
N LYS A 113 0.21 11.20 -13.87
CA LYS A 113 -0.73 10.57 -12.94
C LYS A 113 -0.01 9.93 -11.75
N VAL A 114 1.12 9.27 -11.98
CA VAL A 114 1.93 8.71 -10.88
C VAL A 114 2.45 9.82 -9.96
N THR A 115 2.89 10.94 -10.52
CA THR A 115 3.33 12.11 -9.74
C THR A 115 2.18 12.66 -8.89
N VAL A 116 0.99 12.88 -9.49
CA VAL A 116 -0.19 13.39 -8.76
C VAL A 116 -0.64 12.42 -7.67
N LEU A 117 -0.61 11.10 -7.94
CA LEU A 117 -0.89 10.09 -6.92
C LEU A 117 0.10 10.21 -5.75
N GLY A 118 1.38 10.41 -6.05
CA GLY A 118 2.41 10.61 -5.01
C GLY A 118 2.19 11.85 -4.16
N GLU A 119 1.73 12.96 -4.76
CA GLU A 119 1.40 14.19 -4.05
C GLU A 119 0.18 14.01 -3.13
N TYR A 120 -0.87 13.32 -3.59
CA TYR A 120 -2.04 13.01 -2.76
C TYR A 120 -1.67 12.11 -1.58
N VAL A 121 -0.93 11.03 -1.84
CA VAL A 121 -0.46 10.12 -0.80
C VAL A 121 0.46 10.84 0.21
N ASP A 122 1.32 11.75 -0.24
CA ASP A 122 2.21 12.48 0.68
C ASP A 122 1.45 13.46 1.57
N HIS A 123 0.37 14.09 1.04
CA HIS A 123 -0.54 14.94 1.80
C HIS A 123 -1.29 14.12 2.87
N HIS A 124 -1.93 13.04 2.46
CA HIS A 124 -2.63 12.12 3.34
C HIS A 124 -1.74 11.60 4.48
N ILE A 125 -0.56 11.09 4.16
CA ILE A 125 0.42 10.64 5.16
C ILE A 125 0.78 11.76 6.15
N TYR A 126 0.91 13.01 5.68
CA TYR A 126 1.20 14.14 6.55
C TYR A 126 0.07 14.37 7.57
N GLU A 127 -1.19 14.34 7.14
CA GLU A 127 -2.33 14.55 8.02
C GLU A 127 -2.49 13.43 9.05
N GLU A 128 -2.33 12.19 8.64
CA GLU A 128 -2.33 11.08 9.58
C GLU A 128 -1.22 11.18 10.63
N GLN A 129 0.02 11.41 10.19
CA GLN A 129 1.16 11.44 11.11
C GLN A 129 1.14 12.64 12.04
N GLU A 130 0.71 13.81 11.58
CA GLU A 130 0.78 15.05 12.34
C GLU A 130 -0.54 15.36 13.08
N GLN A 131 -1.69 14.87 12.59
CA GLN A 131 -2.99 15.19 13.18
C GLN A 131 -3.65 13.97 13.81
N MET A 132 -3.82 12.85 13.06
CA MET A 132 -4.59 11.69 13.51
C MET A 132 -3.84 10.85 14.55
N PHE A 133 -2.63 10.37 14.25
CA PHE A 133 -1.88 9.47 15.16
C PHE A 133 -1.60 10.07 16.53
N PRO A 134 -1.27 11.37 16.68
CA PRO A 134 -1.17 11.99 18.00
C PRO A 134 -2.49 11.96 18.81
N LYS A 135 -3.65 12.08 18.14
CA LYS A 135 -4.96 11.99 18.79
C LYS A 135 -5.27 10.56 19.23
N VAL A 136 -5.02 9.58 18.35
CA VAL A 136 -5.16 8.14 18.68
C VAL A 136 -4.32 7.74 19.89
N LYS A 137 -3.07 8.20 19.97
CA LYS A 137 -2.19 7.96 21.14
C LYS A 137 -2.75 8.58 22.42
N ARG A 138 -3.35 9.78 22.34
CA ARG A 138 -3.97 10.42 23.50
C ARG A 138 -5.26 9.74 23.96
N ALA A 139 -6.04 9.22 23.02
CA ALA A 139 -7.28 8.49 23.27
C ALA A 139 -7.05 7.11 23.91
N LYS A 140 -5.79 6.64 23.97
CA LYS A 140 -5.39 5.35 24.56
C LYS A 140 -6.07 4.14 23.91
N VAL A 141 -6.28 4.20 22.59
CA VAL A 141 -6.71 3.05 21.80
C VAL A 141 -5.67 1.93 21.93
N ASP A 142 -6.11 0.67 22.01
CA ASP A 142 -5.20 -0.47 22.06
C ASP A 142 -4.61 -0.77 20.68
N THR A 143 -3.61 0.03 20.29
CA THR A 143 -2.95 -0.06 18.99
C THR A 143 -2.13 -1.35 18.82
N ALA A 144 -1.84 -2.07 19.91
CA ALA A 144 -1.17 -3.37 19.83
C ALA A 144 -2.14 -4.47 19.36
N ILE A 145 -3.37 -4.47 19.83
CA ILE A 145 -4.41 -5.40 19.36
C ILE A 145 -4.74 -5.09 17.89
N LEU A 146 -4.94 -3.83 17.54
CA LEU A 146 -5.19 -3.41 16.14
C LEU A 146 -4.06 -3.85 15.22
N GLY A 147 -2.80 -3.69 15.63
CA GLY A 147 -1.64 -4.09 14.84
C GLY A 147 -1.61 -5.58 14.52
N VAL A 148 -2.07 -6.44 15.44
CA VAL A 148 -2.21 -7.89 15.19
C VAL A 148 -3.27 -8.15 14.12
N GLN A 149 -4.43 -7.52 14.21
CA GLN A 149 -5.53 -7.69 13.26
C GLN A 149 -5.15 -7.17 11.87
N MET A 150 -4.56 -5.97 11.80
CA MET A 150 -4.08 -5.36 10.57
C MET A 150 -3.00 -6.20 9.89
N MET A 151 -2.07 -6.77 10.66
CA MET A 151 -1.02 -7.66 10.13
C MET A 151 -1.61 -8.94 9.54
N GLN A 152 -2.63 -9.51 10.18
CA GLN A 152 -3.32 -10.70 9.66
C GLN A 152 -3.98 -10.38 8.32
N LEU A 153 -4.79 -9.33 8.24
CA LEU A 153 -5.44 -8.91 7.00
C LEU A 153 -4.41 -8.57 5.91
N LYS A 154 -3.35 -7.86 6.25
CA LYS A 154 -2.27 -7.54 5.32
C LYS A 154 -1.64 -8.79 4.69
N ASN A 155 -1.37 -9.81 5.48
CA ASN A 155 -0.81 -11.09 4.98
C ASN A 155 -1.78 -11.83 4.06
N GLU A 156 -3.08 -11.80 4.37
CA GLU A 156 -4.14 -12.39 3.53
C GLU A 156 -4.21 -11.68 2.17
N LEU A 157 -4.23 -10.35 2.16
CA LEU A 157 -4.28 -9.55 0.95
C LEU A 157 -3.03 -9.74 0.07
N GLN A 158 -1.84 -9.74 0.68
CA GLN A 158 -0.59 -10.01 -0.04
C GLN A 158 -0.57 -11.41 -0.67
N GLY A 159 -1.11 -12.40 0.02
CA GLY A 159 -1.25 -13.76 -0.50
C GLY A 159 -2.17 -13.81 -1.73
N THR A 160 -3.29 -13.12 -1.70
CA THR A 160 -4.25 -13.06 -2.80
C THR A 160 -3.67 -12.36 -4.03
N MET A 161 -3.08 -11.18 -3.85
CA MET A 161 -2.47 -10.42 -4.95
C MET A 161 -1.30 -11.19 -5.60
N GLY A 162 -0.46 -11.85 -4.81
CA GLY A 162 0.63 -12.68 -5.35
C GLY A 162 0.13 -13.88 -6.17
N MET A 163 -1.03 -14.46 -5.85
CA MET A 163 -1.66 -15.51 -6.65
C MET A 163 -2.20 -14.97 -7.97
N GLU A 164 -2.89 -13.82 -7.96
CA GLU A 164 -3.42 -13.18 -9.16
C GLU A 164 -2.33 -12.79 -10.15
N GLU A 165 -1.23 -12.20 -9.68
CA GLU A 165 -0.07 -11.88 -10.52
C GLU A 165 0.56 -13.14 -11.15
N SER A 166 0.65 -14.23 -10.40
CA SER A 166 1.21 -15.49 -10.91
C SER A 166 0.34 -16.14 -11.98
N GLU A 167 -1.00 -16.05 -11.84
CA GLU A 167 -1.96 -16.52 -12.83
C GLU A 167 -1.94 -15.70 -14.12
N MET A 168 -1.82 -14.38 -14.02
CA MET A 168 -1.70 -13.51 -15.20
C MET A 168 -0.42 -13.77 -15.98
N ARG A 169 0.72 -13.95 -15.31
CA ARG A 169 2.00 -14.32 -15.95
C ARG A 169 1.95 -15.70 -16.60
N GLY A 170 1.20 -16.64 -16.05
CA GLY A 170 1.00 -18.00 -16.60
C GLY A 170 0.13 -18.05 -17.85
N LYS A 171 -0.73 -17.05 -18.08
CA LYS A 171 -1.64 -16.95 -19.24
C LYS A 171 -1.05 -16.20 -20.44
N SER A 172 0.19 -15.74 -20.40
CA SER A 172 0.85 -15.07 -21.54
C SER A 172 0.98 -16.04 -22.73
N PRO A 173 0.49 -15.70 -23.93
CA PRO A 173 0.49 -16.65 -25.05
C PRO A 173 1.92 -16.98 -25.47
N ARG A 174 2.24 -18.27 -25.41
CA ARG A 174 3.48 -18.85 -25.92
C ARG A 174 3.67 -18.40 -27.38
N LYS A 175 4.63 -17.54 -27.66
CA LYS A 175 5.00 -17.18 -29.04
C LYS A 175 5.26 -18.42 -29.82
N GLU A 176 4.38 -18.75 -30.76
CA GLU A 176 4.50 -19.82 -31.71
C GLU A 176 5.72 -19.53 -32.61
N GLN A 177 6.75 -20.33 -32.43
CA GLN A 177 7.95 -20.24 -33.27
C GLN A 177 7.57 -20.68 -34.70
N ALA A 178 7.47 -19.71 -35.61
CA ALA A 178 7.31 -19.96 -37.04
C ALA A 178 8.54 -20.77 -37.52
N LYS A 179 8.30 -21.99 -38.00
CA LYS A 179 9.30 -22.82 -38.68
C LYS A 179 9.72 -22.10 -39.96
N PRO A 180 11.03 -22.04 -40.29
CA PRO A 180 11.46 -21.57 -41.59
C PRO A 180 11.08 -22.62 -42.68
N ALA A 181 10.39 -22.13 -43.71
CA ALA A 181 10.11 -22.94 -44.89
C ALA A 181 11.42 -23.21 -45.68
N HIS A 182 11.79 -24.45 -45.81
CA HIS A 182 12.81 -24.89 -46.75
C HIS A 182 12.29 -24.74 -48.19
N ARG A 183 13.05 -24.02 -49.00
CA ARG A 183 13.21 -24.19 -50.43
C ARG A 183 14.68 -24.27 -50.77
#